data_24b511eb85437c68c391978c3f19b0b2
#
_entry.id   24b511eb85437c68c391978c3f19b0b2
#
_cell.length_a   1.000
_cell.length_b   1.000
_cell.length_c   1.000
_cell.angle_alpha   90.00
_cell.angle_beta   90.00
_cell.angle_gamma   90.00
#
_symmetry.space_group_name_H-M   'P 1'
#
loop_
_entity.id
_entity.type
_entity.pdbx_description
1 polymer ?
#
loop_
_entity_poly.entity_id
_entity_poly.type
_entity_poly.pdbx_seq_one_letter_code
_entity_poly.pdbx_strand_id
1 'polypeptide(L)'
;MSEDLQPLIERIQKQGVDKAQAEAERILENAREQAADIVRKAEDKKKRLLEQAREEAKTYEERSVKTLEQAARDVLITVSHGIENIMSDLVAESVDQAMDEQLLKNMLAKIVDRCAAKSGDVRWDVLVSPEDKEKLIQFFADLYKQKMAAGVQLKADNDILKGFKVSFQEGNVYLDFSSEALAESLSGLLRPHLADIVKRVAHDGMGFDRIKKCLQQNQD
;
A
#
# COMPACT_ATOMS: atom_id res chain seq x y z
N MET A 1 55.11 33.29 -91.43
CA MET A 1 54.19 33.70 -90.31
C MET A 1 53.37 32.59 -89.71
N SER A 2 53.73 31.32 -89.89
CA SER A 2 52.99 30.16 -89.29
C SER A 2 53.79 29.44 -88.16
N GLU A 3 55.08 29.75 -87.97
CA GLU A 3 55.92 29.04 -86.97
C GLU A 3 55.79 29.58 -85.52
N ASP A 4 55.27 30.79 -85.32
CA ASP A 4 55.13 31.39 -83.99
C ASP A 4 53.82 30.99 -83.28
N LEU A 5 52.84 30.41 -83.95
CA LEU A 5 51.56 30.05 -83.39
C LEU A 5 51.57 28.70 -82.68
N GLN A 6 52.40 27.75 -83.17
CA GLN A 6 52.45 26.42 -82.60
C GLN A 6 52.93 26.37 -81.16
N PRO A 7 53.99 27.08 -80.73
CA PRO A 7 54.41 27.15 -79.37
C PRO A 7 53.40 27.86 -78.42
N LEU A 8 52.64 28.78 -78.99
CA LEU A 8 51.61 29.47 -78.21
C LEU A 8 50.39 28.55 -77.94
N ILE A 9 49.96 27.78 -78.94
CA ILE A 9 48.92 26.78 -78.85
C ILE A 9 49.28 25.70 -77.78
N GLU A 10 50.52 25.15 -77.93
CA GLU A 10 51.02 24.15 -76.95
C GLU A 10 51.09 24.71 -75.54
N ARG A 11 51.48 25.95 -75.38
CA ARG A 11 51.52 26.61 -74.03
C ARG A 11 50.13 26.81 -73.46
N ILE A 12 49.16 27.22 -74.27
CA ILE A 12 47.77 27.40 -73.84
C ILE A 12 47.12 26.02 -73.50
N GLN A 13 47.38 25.00 -74.34
CA GLN A 13 46.89 23.66 -74.05
C GLN A 13 47.50 23.09 -72.77
N LYS A 14 48.81 23.22 -72.59
CA LYS A 14 49.51 22.78 -71.38
C LYS A 14 48.98 23.51 -70.13
N GLN A 15 48.87 24.86 -70.18
CA GLN A 15 48.34 25.60 -69.10
C GLN A 15 46.86 25.32 -68.79
N GLY A 16 46.07 25.03 -69.83
CA GLY A 16 44.65 24.59 -69.66
C GLY A 16 44.53 23.22 -69.03
N VAL A 17 45.35 22.27 -69.45
CA VAL A 17 45.40 20.90 -68.87
C VAL A 17 45.91 20.94 -67.42
N ASP A 18 47.01 21.66 -67.14
CA ASP A 18 47.55 21.81 -65.81
C ASP A 18 46.54 22.44 -64.83
N LYS A 19 45.81 23.49 -65.26
CA LYS A 19 44.76 24.09 -64.46
C LYS A 19 43.56 23.15 -64.25
N ALA A 20 43.13 22.43 -65.29
CA ALA A 20 42.04 21.48 -65.16
C ALA A 20 42.44 20.29 -64.27
N GLN A 21 43.67 19.86 -64.30
CA GLN A 21 44.19 18.79 -63.44
C GLN A 21 44.27 19.25 -61.99
N ALA A 22 44.75 20.45 -61.66
CA ALA A 22 44.79 21.03 -60.37
C ALA A 22 43.39 21.23 -59.79
N GLU A 23 42.41 21.68 -60.59
CA GLU A 23 41.04 21.81 -60.18
C GLU A 23 40.35 20.46 -59.90
N ALA A 24 40.61 19.43 -60.75
CA ALA A 24 40.15 18.09 -60.52
C ALA A 24 40.72 17.48 -59.21
N GLU A 25 42.00 17.66 -58.94
CA GLU A 25 42.63 17.25 -57.67
C GLU A 25 42.01 17.96 -56.47
N ARG A 26 41.75 19.25 -56.57
CA ARG A 26 41.11 20.02 -55.53
C ARG A 26 39.67 19.53 -55.26
N ILE A 27 38.90 19.25 -56.30
CA ILE A 27 37.56 18.69 -56.19
C ILE A 27 37.60 17.32 -55.53
N LEU A 28 38.52 16.43 -55.91
CA LEU A 28 38.68 15.11 -55.30
C LEU A 28 39.09 15.19 -53.83
N GLU A 29 40.02 16.08 -53.49
CA GLU A 29 40.43 16.27 -52.09
C GLU A 29 39.27 16.78 -51.22
N ASN A 30 38.56 17.81 -51.67
CA ASN A 30 37.37 18.30 -51.00
C ASN A 30 36.28 17.22 -50.82
N ALA A 31 36.07 16.39 -51.86
CA ALA A 31 35.12 15.27 -51.81
C ALA A 31 35.53 14.21 -50.79
N ARG A 32 36.83 13.91 -50.71
CA ARG A 32 37.39 12.97 -49.72
C ARG A 32 37.26 13.50 -48.32
N GLU A 33 37.59 14.77 -48.09
CA GLU A 33 37.39 15.42 -46.77
C GLU A 33 35.91 15.40 -46.34
N GLN A 34 35.00 15.75 -47.24
CA GLN A 34 33.58 15.72 -46.95
C GLN A 34 33.08 14.29 -46.64
N ALA A 35 33.53 13.30 -47.41
CA ALA A 35 33.21 11.91 -47.15
C ALA A 35 33.73 11.43 -45.77
N ALA A 36 34.97 11.77 -45.43
CA ALA A 36 35.55 11.46 -44.13
C ALA A 36 34.81 12.12 -42.99
N ASP A 37 34.40 13.39 -43.17
CA ASP A 37 33.62 14.13 -42.16
C ASP A 37 32.21 13.56 -41.97
N ILE A 38 31.54 13.13 -43.05
CA ILE A 38 30.24 12.45 -43.01
C ILE A 38 30.37 11.15 -42.20
N VAL A 39 31.39 10.32 -42.53
CA VAL A 39 31.60 9.05 -41.80
C VAL A 39 31.88 9.29 -40.33
N ARG A 40 32.76 10.23 -40.00
CA ARG A 40 33.06 10.58 -38.62
C ARG A 40 31.80 11.03 -37.86
N LYS A 41 31.01 11.95 -38.45
CA LYS A 41 29.74 12.38 -37.85
C LYS A 41 28.74 11.24 -37.66
N ALA A 42 28.67 10.31 -38.60
CA ALA A 42 27.82 9.13 -38.50
C ALA A 42 28.26 8.17 -37.38
N GLU A 43 29.57 7.97 -37.22
CA GLU A 43 30.14 7.15 -36.15
C GLU A 43 29.88 7.79 -34.76
N ASP A 44 30.09 9.11 -34.63
CA ASP A 44 29.80 9.84 -33.41
C ASP A 44 28.30 9.78 -33.05
N LYS A 45 27.44 9.93 -34.04
CA LYS A 45 26.00 9.82 -33.85
C LYS A 45 25.60 8.39 -33.43
N LYS A 46 26.17 7.37 -34.06
CA LYS A 46 25.98 5.96 -33.68
C LYS A 46 26.37 5.72 -32.24
N LYS A 47 27.55 6.21 -31.80
CA LYS A 47 28.05 6.04 -30.45
C LYS A 47 27.11 6.70 -29.44
N ARG A 48 26.68 7.95 -29.67
CA ARG A 48 25.73 8.67 -28.81
C ARG A 48 24.38 7.95 -28.71
N LEU A 49 23.84 7.45 -29.83
CA LEU A 49 22.56 6.72 -29.84
C LEU A 49 22.66 5.41 -29.06
N LEU A 50 23.76 4.69 -29.17
CA LEU A 50 23.96 3.46 -28.39
C LEU A 50 24.10 3.73 -26.90
N GLU A 51 24.80 4.79 -26.53
CA GLU A 51 24.96 5.20 -25.14
C GLU A 51 23.63 5.67 -24.54
N GLN A 52 22.88 6.48 -25.26
CA GLN A 52 21.55 6.91 -24.88
C GLN A 52 20.58 5.72 -24.73
N ALA A 53 20.57 4.80 -25.69
CA ALA A 53 19.71 3.62 -25.61
C ALA A 53 20.05 2.71 -24.41
N ARG A 54 21.33 2.58 -24.06
CA ARG A 54 21.74 1.84 -22.86
C ARG A 54 21.26 2.51 -21.57
N GLU A 55 21.39 3.82 -21.48
CA GLU A 55 20.93 4.58 -20.30
C GLU A 55 19.40 4.55 -20.16
N GLU A 56 18.69 4.68 -21.28
CA GLU A 56 17.23 4.54 -21.30
C GLU A 56 16.79 3.14 -20.88
N ALA A 57 17.45 2.08 -21.38
CA ALA A 57 17.16 0.69 -21.02
C ALA A 57 17.38 0.46 -19.51
N LYS A 58 18.50 0.94 -18.97
CA LYS A 58 18.81 0.85 -17.54
C LYS A 58 17.77 1.58 -16.68
N THR A 59 17.43 2.81 -17.06
CA THR A 59 16.40 3.59 -16.36
C THR A 59 15.03 2.90 -16.40
N TYR A 60 14.68 2.31 -17.53
CA TYR A 60 13.45 1.55 -17.69
C TYR A 60 13.43 0.32 -16.78
N GLU A 61 14.53 -0.44 -16.73
CA GLU A 61 14.68 -1.60 -15.85
C GLU A 61 14.51 -1.22 -14.38
N GLU A 62 15.22 -0.18 -13.91
CA GLU A 62 15.13 0.30 -12.54
C GLU A 62 13.70 0.75 -12.16
N ARG A 63 13.02 1.46 -13.06
CA ARG A 63 11.63 1.87 -12.87
C ARG A 63 10.68 0.69 -12.84
N SER A 64 10.89 -0.29 -13.73
CA SER A 64 10.05 -1.49 -13.80
C SER A 64 10.14 -2.31 -12.52
N VAL A 65 11.35 -2.51 -11.98
CA VAL A 65 11.55 -3.20 -10.70
C VAL A 65 10.81 -2.47 -9.57
N LYS A 66 10.97 -1.15 -9.46
CA LYS A 66 10.26 -0.36 -8.44
C LYS A 66 8.73 -0.46 -8.57
N THR A 67 8.23 -0.42 -9.80
CA THR A 67 6.79 -0.55 -10.07
C THR A 67 6.26 -1.92 -9.66
N LEU A 68 7.01 -2.99 -9.94
CA LEU A 68 6.65 -4.34 -9.52
C LEU A 68 6.69 -4.50 -7.98
N GLU A 69 7.71 -3.93 -7.33
CA GLU A 69 7.79 -3.92 -5.86
C GLU A 69 6.59 -3.19 -5.23
N GLN A 70 6.18 -2.07 -5.82
CA GLN A 70 5.01 -1.33 -5.35
C GLN A 70 3.72 -2.11 -5.59
N ALA A 71 3.51 -2.65 -6.78
CA ALA A 71 2.33 -3.46 -7.09
C ALA A 71 2.20 -4.68 -6.16
N ALA A 72 3.31 -5.36 -5.88
CA ALA A 72 3.31 -6.47 -4.94
C ALA A 72 2.94 -6.04 -3.52
N ARG A 73 3.43 -4.87 -3.08
CA ARG A 73 3.04 -4.29 -1.78
C ARG A 73 1.55 -3.97 -1.73
N ASP A 74 1.01 -3.37 -2.78
CA ASP A 74 -0.41 -2.99 -2.85
C ASP A 74 -1.32 -4.23 -2.81
N VAL A 75 -0.92 -5.31 -3.50
CA VAL A 75 -1.62 -6.60 -3.42
C VAL A 75 -1.62 -7.14 -1.99
N LEU A 76 -0.48 -7.11 -1.30
CA LEU A 76 -0.39 -7.57 0.10
C LEU A 76 -1.27 -6.75 1.03
N ILE A 77 -1.30 -5.43 0.88
CA ILE A 77 -2.16 -4.56 1.67
C ILE A 77 -3.63 -4.93 1.42
N THR A 78 -4.03 -5.10 0.17
CA THR A 78 -5.40 -5.47 -0.19
C THR A 78 -5.80 -6.82 0.40
N VAL A 79 -4.95 -7.82 0.32
CA VAL A 79 -5.18 -9.15 0.91
C VAL A 79 -5.26 -9.06 2.43
N SER A 80 -4.37 -8.28 3.07
CA SER A 80 -4.39 -8.07 4.52
C SER A 80 -5.71 -7.48 4.99
N HIS A 81 -6.19 -6.43 4.32
CA HIS A 81 -7.50 -5.84 4.63
C HIS A 81 -8.66 -6.82 4.41
N GLY A 82 -8.59 -7.64 3.37
CA GLY A 82 -9.59 -8.70 3.15
C GLY A 82 -9.62 -9.71 4.30
N ILE A 83 -8.48 -10.15 4.77
CA ILE A 83 -8.37 -11.06 5.92
C ILE A 83 -8.86 -10.39 7.21
N GLU A 84 -8.50 -9.12 7.45
CA GLU A 84 -8.97 -8.36 8.62
C GLU A 84 -10.50 -8.24 8.64
N ASN A 85 -11.12 -7.97 7.51
CA ASN A 85 -12.58 -7.89 7.40
C ASN A 85 -13.25 -9.23 7.70
N ILE A 86 -12.78 -10.32 7.08
CA ILE A 86 -13.30 -11.67 7.34
C ILE A 86 -13.16 -12.03 8.83
N MET A 87 -12.03 -11.72 9.45
CA MET A 87 -11.83 -11.99 10.89
C MET A 87 -12.74 -11.15 11.75
N SER A 88 -12.96 -9.86 11.40
CA SER A 88 -13.90 -9.00 12.12
C SER A 88 -15.33 -9.53 12.06
N ASP A 89 -15.76 -10.01 10.89
CA ASP A 89 -17.08 -10.61 10.71
C ASP A 89 -17.23 -11.90 11.53
N LEU A 90 -16.22 -12.77 11.52
CA LEU A 90 -16.22 -14.00 12.33
C LEU A 90 -16.24 -13.72 13.82
N VAL A 91 -15.50 -12.71 14.28
CA VAL A 91 -15.52 -12.29 15.69
C VAL A 91 -16.88 -11.73 16.05
N ALA A 92 -17.46 -10.88 15.20
CA ALA A 92 -18.79 -10.32 15.43
C ALA A 92 -19.87 -11.42 15.55
N GLU A 93 -19.85 -12.38 14.64
CA GLU A 93 -20.76 -13.54 14.66
C GLU A 93 -20.54 -14.38 15.93
N SER A 94 -19.29 -14.66 16.30
CA SER A 94 -18.95 -15.45 17.49
C SER A 94 -19.39 -14.76 18.78
N VAL A 95 -19.21 -13.43 18.86
CA VAL A 95 -19.66 -12.63 20.00
C VAL A 95 -21.19 -12.62 20.09
N ASP A 96 -21.85 -12.43 18.94
CA ASP A 96 -23.31 -12.42 18.90
C ASP A 96 -23.92 -13.77 19.35
N GLN A 97 -23.31 -14.88 18.91
CA GLN A 97 -23.73 -16.22 19.33
C GLN A 97 -23.45 -16.50 20.81
N ALA A 98 -22.30 -16.00 21.33
CA ALA A 98 -21.93 -16.19 22.72
C ALA A 98 -22.71 -15.29 23.68
N MET A 99 -23.31 -14.20 23.20
CA MET A 99 -24.05 -13.23 24.00
C MET A 99 -25.45 -13.75 24.32
N ASP A 100 -25.53 -14.76 25.15
CA ASP A 100 -26.76 -15.32 25.65
C ASP A 100 -27.21 -14.66 26.97
N GLU A 101 -28.42 -14.96 27.36
CA GLU A 101 -29.00 -14.43 28.63
C GLU A 101 -28.17 -14.76 29.88
N GLN A 102 -27.56 -15.97 29.90
CA GLN A 102 -26.72 -16.41 30.99
C GLN A 102 -25.41 -15.63 31.09
N LEU A 103 -24.79 -15.37 29.97
CA LEU A 103 -23.57 -14.54 29.91
C LEU A 103 -23.88 -13.10 30.34
N LEU A 104 -24.99 -12.51 29.88
CA LEU A 104 -25.44 -11.18 30.28
C LEU A 104 -25.61 -11.09 31.79
N LYS A 105 -26.31 -12.05 32.38
CA LYS A 105 -26.51 -12.12 33.86
C LYS A 105 -25.17 -12.22 34.60
N ASN A 106 -24.27 -13.02 34.14
CA ASN A 106 -22.95 -13.20 34.74
C ASN A 106 -22.08 -11.93 34.66
N MET A 107 -22.10 -11.26 33.50
CA MET A 107 -21.37 -10.01 33.29
C MET A 107 -21.93 -8.90 34.18
N LEU A 108 -23.26 -8.74 34.21
CA LEU A 108 -23.93 -7.75 35.03
C LEU A 108 -23.67 -7.97 36.52
N ALA A 109 -23.75 -9.23 37.01
CA ALA A 109 -23.43 -9.56 38.39
C ALA A 109 -21.99 -9.13 38.75
N LYS A 110 -21.02 -9.43 37.94
CA LYS A 110 -19.60 -9.08 38.15
C LYS A 110 -19.39 -7.57 38.17
N ILE A 111 -20.08 -6.83 37.28
CA ILE A 111 -19.99 -5.37 37.25
C ILE A 111 -20.60 -4.77 38.49
N VAL A 112 -21.82 -5.19 38.87
CA VAL A 112 -22.48 -4.74 40.08
C VAL A 112 -21.58 -5.03 41.30
N ASP A 113 -20.96 -6.21 41.41
CA ASP A 113 -20.05 -6.53 42.50
C ASP A 113 -18.84 -5.61 42.59
N ARG A 114 -18.21 -5.32 41.42
CA ARG A 114 -17.08 -4.40 41.38
C ARG A 114 -17.46 -2.95 41.65
N CYS A 115 -18.65 -2.56 41.25
CA CYS A 115 -19.14 -1.23 41.42
C CYS A 115 -19.61 -1.00 42.88
N ALA A 116 -20.31 -1.96 43.46
CA ALA A 116 -20.72 -1.92 44.88
C ALA A 116 -19.50 -1.82 45.82
N ALA A 117 -18.39 -2.45 45.47
CA ALA A 117 -17.16 -2.42 46.28
C ALA A 117 -16.45 -1.04 46.29
N LYS A 118 -16.75 -0.16 45.34
CA LYS A 118 -16.10 1.16 45.17
C LYS A 118 -16.97 2.32 45.58
N SER A 119 -18.19 2.12 46.07
CA SER A 119 -19.22 3.15 46.12
C SER A 119 -19.31 3.89 47.43
N GLY A 120 -19.14 5.16 47.31
CA GLY A 120 -20.05 6.19 47.80
C GLY A 120 -21.29 6.34 46.90
N ASP A 121 -22.15 7.24 47.20
CA ASP A 121 -23.49 7.59 46.67
C ASP A 121 -23.59 7.76 45.11
N VAL A 122 -23.02 6.86 44.30
CA VAL A 122 -22.99 6.95 42.82
C VAL A 122 -24.16 6.16 42.23
N ARG A 123 -25.01 6.84 41.47
CA ARG A 123 -26.08 6.21 40.69
C ARG A 123 -25.52 5.64 39.39
N TRP A 124 -25.97 4.43 39.05
CA TRP A 124 -25.55 3.68 37.89
C TRP A 124 -26.76 3.33 37.06
N ASP A 125 -26.73 3.69 35.79
CA ASP A 125 -27.73 3.30 34.84
C ASP A 125 -27.20 2.15 33.98
N VAL A 126 -27.90 1.05 33.99
CA VAL A 126 -27.64 -0.09 33.09
C VAL A 126 -28.67 -0.01 31.96
N LEU A 127 -28.19 0.24 30.76
CA LEU A 127 -29.00 0.33 29.55
C LEU A 127 -28.93 -1.02 28.83
N VAL A 128 -30.07 -1.58 28.48
CA VAL A 128 -30.21 -2.87 27.80
C VAL A 128 -31.25 -2.76 26.70
N SER A 129 -31.28 -3.73 25.80
CA SER A 129 -32.37 -3.81 24.82
C SER A 129 -33.73 -3.91 25.50
N PRO A 130 -34.83 -3.44 24.89
CA PRO A 130 -36.16 -3.60 25.44
C PRO A 130 -36.51 -5.06 25.72
N GLU A 131 -36.08 -5.99 24.86
CA GLU A 131 -36.33 -7.42 24.99
C GLU A 131 -35.56 -8.02 26.18
N ASP A 132 -34.27 -7.68 26.32
CA ASP A 132 -33.45 -8.17 27.43
C ASP A 132 -33.86 -7.56 28.77
N LYS A 133 -34.39 -6.33 28.75
CA LYS A 133 -34.93 -5.71 29.96
C LYS A 133 -35.99 -6.57 30.62
N GLU A 134 -36.94 -7.09 29.84
CA GLU A 134 -38.02 -7.93 30.37
C GLU A 134 -37.46 -9.21 31.02
N LYS A 135 -36.49 -9.86 30.38
CA LYS A 135 -35.83 -11.08 30.88
C LYS A 135 -34.96 -10.83 32.11
N LEU A 136 -34.41 -9.63 32.24
CA LEU A 136 -33.49 -9.28 33.32
C LEU A 136 -34.16 -8.63 34.51
N ILE A 137 -35.43 -8.17 34.43
CA ILE A 137 -36.16 -7.53 35.54
C ILE A 137 -36.16 -8.41 36.81
N GLN A 138 -36.46 -9.69 36.64
CA GLN A 138 -36.53 -10.61 37.80
C GLN A 138 -35.12 -10.82 38.39
N PHE A 139 -34.13 -11.02 37.55
CA PHE A 139 -32.73 -11.15 37.98
C PHE A 139 -32.26 -9.92 38.77
N PHE A 140 -32.54 -8.72 38.24
CA PHE A 140 -32.19 -7.48 38.94
C PHE A 140 -32.94 -7.29 40.26
N ALA A 141 -34.21 -7.70 40.33
CA ALA A 141 -34.99 -7.66 41.57
C ALA A 141 -34.38 -8.54 42.65
N ASP A 142 -33.93 -9.75 42.30
CA ASP A 142 -33.26 -10.67 43.19
C ASP A 142 -31.87 -10.18 43.61
N LEU A 143 -31.11 -9.65 42.68
CA LEU A 143 -29.79 -9.07 42.94
C LEU A 143 -29.87 -7.87 43.86
N TYR A 144 -30.89 -7.00 43.67
CA TYR A 144 -31.17 -5.84 44.52
C TYR A 144 -31.48 -6.26 45.94
N LYS A 145 -32.35 -7.28 46.13
CA LYS A 145 -32.68 -7.82 47.44
C LYS A 145 -31.50 -8.43 48.19
N GLN A 146 -30.60 -9.12 47.45
CA GLN A 146 -29.47 -9.84 48.05
C GLN A 146 -28.30 -8.90 48.42
N LYS A 147 -28.03 -7.89 47.61
CA LYS A 147 -26.79 -7.11 47.73
C LYS A 147 -27.00 -5.65 48.16
N MET A 148 -28.26 -5.24 48.49
CA MET A 148 -28.57 -3.83 48.78
C MET A 148 -27.94 -2.85 47.79
N ALA A 149 -27.96 -3.21 46.49
CA ALA A 149 -27.36 -2.41 45.46
C ALA A 149 -28.18 -1.12 45.23
N ALA A 150 -28.18 -0.25 46.23
CA ALA A 150 -28.80 1.07 46.16
C ALA A 150 -28.08 1.87 45.06
N GLY A 151 -28.84 2.32 44.05
CA GLY A 151 -28.31 3.21 43.01
C GLY A 151 -28.14 2.61 41.62
N VAL A 152 -28.44 1.32 41.38
CA VAL A 152 -28.47 0.75 40.04
C VAL A 152 -29.89 0.81 39.47
N GLN A 153 -30.03 1.42 38.29
CA GLN A 153 -31.31 1.48 37.56
C GLN A 153 -31.17 0.77 36.20
N LEU A 154 -32.16 -0.07 35.88
CA LEU A 154 -32.25 -0.75 34.57
C LEU A 154 -33.14 0.09 33.64
N LYS A 155 -32.57 0.55 32.53
CA LYS A 155 -33.27 1.35 31.54
C LYS A 155 -33.25 0.61 30.18
N ALA A 156 -34.32 0.78 29.40
CA ALA A 156 -34.31 0.30 28.01
C ALA A 156 -33.66 1.34 27.12
N ASP A 157 -32.86 0.84 26.15
CA ASP A 157 -32.27 1.64 25.11
C ASP A 157 -32.52 0.89 23.78
N ASN A 158 -33.17 1.56 22.84
CA ASN A 158 -33.52 0.99 21.53
C ASN A 158 -32.32 0.86 20.59
N ASP A 159 -31.21 1.54 20.88
CA ASP A 159 -29.99 1.50 20.09
C ASP A 159 -29.12 0.29 20.43
N ILE A 160 -29.51 -0.49 21.47
CA ILE A 160 -28.82 -1.70 21.88
C ILE A 160 -29.61 -2.91 21.35
N LEU A 161 -29.00 -3.69 20.47
CA LEU A 161 -29.60 -4.94 19.97
C LEU A 161 -29.32 -6.10 20.92
N LYS A 162 -28.07 -6.26 21.35
CA LYS A 162 -27.62 -7.28 22.31
C LYS A 162 -26.55 -6.71 23.22
N GLY A 163 -26.56 -7.15 24.46
CA GLY A 163 -25.61 -6.68 25.47
C GLY A 163 -26.16 -5.54 26.31
N PHE A 164 -25.27 -4.71 26.84
CA PHE A 164 -25.66 -3.61 27.73
C PHE A 164 -24.61 -2.51 27.76
N LYS A 165 -25.04 -1.32 28.14
CA LYS A 165 -24.17 -0.19 28.48
C LYS A 165 -24.32 0.17 29.93
N VAL A 166 -23.23 0.54 30.59
CA VAL A 166 -23.25 1.03 31.97
C VAL A 166 -22.87 2.49 31.96
N SER A 167 -23.78 3.33 32.41
CA SER A 167 -23.57 4.77 32.51
C SER A 167 -23.23 5.17 33.94
N PHE A 168 -22.29 6.09 34.07
CA PHE A 168 -21.84 6.68 35.33
C PHE A 168 -22.08 8.19 35.32
N GLN A 169 -22.20 8.81 36.46
CA GLN A 169 -22.27 10.27 36.58
C GLN A 169 -23.34 10.90 35.68
N GLU A 170 -24.61 10.50 35.91
CA GLU A 170 -25.77 11.07 35.22
C GLU A 170 -25.68 11.03 33.67
N GLY A 171 -25.03 10.00 33.09
CA GLY A 171 -24.99 9.78 31.66
C GLY A 171 -23.78 10.34 30.94
N ASN A 172 -22.80 10.90 31.65
CA ASN A 172 -21.62 11.51 30.97
C ASN A 172 -20.48 10.52 30.65
N VAL A 173 -20.48 9.33 31.25
CA VAL A 173 -19.48 8.30 31.03
C VAL A 173 -20.19 6.96 30.86
N TYR A 174 -19.84 6.26 29.73
CA TYR A 174 -20.39 4.94 29.43
C TYR A 174 -19.27 3.91 29.36
N LEU A 175 -19.55 2.72 29.89
CA LEU A 175 -18.85 1.50 29.51
C LEU A 175 -19.78 0.71 28.60
N ASP A 176 -19.36 0.47 27.39
CA ASP A 176 -20.13 -0.23 26.35
C ASP A 176 -19.75 -1.71 26.32
N PHE A 177 -20.71 -2.58 26.63
CA PHE A 177 -20.62 -4.03 26.58
C PHE A 177 -21.67 -4.59 25.61
N SER A 178 -22.03 -3.82 24.57
CA SER A 178 -22.83 -4.33 23.47
C SER A 178 -22.03 -5.36 22.65
N SER A 179 -22.72 -6.19 21.89
CA SER A 179 -22.09 -7.18 21.02
C SER A 179 -21.14 -6.51 20.02
N GLU A 180 -21.53 -5.35 19.50
CA GLU A 180 -20.74 -4.56 18.57
C GLU A 180 -19.44 -4.04 19.21
N ALA A 181 -19.54 -3.43 20.40
CA ALA A 181 -18.38 -2.88 21.10
C ALA A 181 -17.39 -3.96 21.54
N LEU A 182 -17.91 -5.12 21.98
CA LEU A 182 -17.09 -6.27 22.34
C LEU A 182 -16.41 -6.87 21.11
N ALA A 183 -17.12 -7.02 19.99
CA ALA A 183 -16.56 -7.51 18.75
C ALA A 183 -15.47 -6.58 18.21
N GLU A 184 -15.67 -5.27 18.26
CA GLU A 184 -14.66 -4.28 17.87
C GLU A 184 -13.41 -4.36 18.76
N SER A 185 -13.61 -4.44 20.08
CA SER A 185 -12.51 -4.56 21.05
C SER A 185 -11.70 -5.84 20.83
N LEU A 186 -12.35 -6.98 20.62
CA LEU A 186 -11.69 -8.26 20.32
C LEU A 186 -10.99 -8.25 18.98
N SER A 187 -11.61 -7.71 17.93
CA SER A 187 -11.00 -7.52 16.63
C SER A 187 -9.75 -6.64 16.73
N GLY A 188 -9.82 -5.56 17.53
CA GLY A 188 -8.69 -4.69 17.80
C GLY A 188 -7.52 -5.39 18.47
N LEU A 189 -7.76 -6.35 19.34
CA LEU A 189 -6.73 -7.19 19.97
C LEU A 189 -6.11 -8.21 19.01
N LEU A 190 -6.89 -8.69 18.03
CA LEU A 190 -6.43 -9.70 17.06
C LEU A 190 -5.66 -9.08 15.88
N ARG A 191 -5.98 -7.86 15.46
CA ARG A 191 -5.33 -7.16 14.33
C ARG A 191 -3.80 -7.19 14.35
N PRO A 192 -3.11 -6.87 15.46
CA PRO A 192 -1.65 -6.92 15.48
C PRO A 192 -1.09 -8.32 15.21
N HIS A 193 -1.73 -9.37 15.75
CA HIS A 193 -1.31 -10.75 15.55
C HIS A 193 -1.49 -11.19 14.09
N LEU A 194 -2.58 -10.79 13.44
CA LEU A 194 -2.82 -11.04 12.02
C LEU A 194 -1.80 -10.31 11.14
N ALA A 195 -1.53 -9.05 11.44
CA ALA A 195 -0.53 -8.27 10.72
C ALA A 195 0.86 -8.91 10.78
N ASP A 196 1.24 -9.48 11.93
CA ASP A 196 2.52 -10.17 12.08
C ASP A 196 2.57 -11.51 11.33
N ILE A 197 1.45 -12.24 11.24
CA ILE A 197 1.36 -13.45 10.44
C ILE A 197 1.49 -13.12 8.96
N VAL A 198 0.75 -12.14 8.46
CA VAL A 198 0.80 -11.70 7.06
C VAL A 198 2.19 -11.22 6.68
N LYS A 199 2.84 -10.42 7.53
CA LYS A 199 4.22 -9.95 7.30
C LYS A 199 5.21 -11.11 7.20
N ARG A 200 5.11 -12.12 8.07
CA ARG A 200 5.98 -13.31 8.02
C ARG A 200 5.77 -14.09 6.73
N VAL A 201 4.54 -14.37 6.36
CA VAL A 201 4.23 -15.09 5.11
C VAL A 201 4.70 -14.29 3.89
N ALA A 202 4.54 -12.98 3.90
CA ALA A 202 5.01 -12.10 2.84
C ALA A 202 6.54 -12.11 2.72
N HIS A 203 7.25 -12.09 3.84
CA HIS A 203 8.71 -12.12 3.86
C HIS A 203 9.26 -13.48 3.40
N ASP A 204 8.67 -14.57 3.86
CA ASP A 204 9.14 -15.93 3.55
C ASP A 204 8.68 -16.39 2.14
N GLY A 205 7.52 -15.94 1.68
CA GLY A 205 6.91 -16.36 0.40
C GLY A 205 7.35 -15.54 -0.81
N MET A 206 7.72 -14.29 -0.63
CA MET A 206 8.17 -13.44 -1.73
C MET A 206 9.68 -13.52 -1.88
N GLY A 207 10.13 -14.39 -2.76
CA GLY A 207 11.52 -14.48 -3.19
C GLY A 207 12.00 -13.25 -3.99
N PHE A 208 11.78 -12.02 -3.46
CA PHE A 208 12.33 -10.79 -4.06
C PHE A 208 13.85 -10.89 -4.24
N ASP A 209 14.55 -11.55 -3.32
CA ASP A 209 15.98 -11.84 -3.48
C ASP A 209 16.26 -12.80 -4.64
N ARG A 210 15.35 -13.71 -4.97
CA ARG A 210 15.45 -14.56 -6.15
C ARG A 210 15.24 -13.78 -7.44
N ILE A 211 14.27 -12.88 -7.48
CA ILE A 211 14.01 -12.01 -8.63
C ILE A 211 15.19 -11.07 -8.86
N LYS A 212 15.71 -10.43 -7.81
CA LYS A 212 16.95 -9.61 -7.91
C LYS A 212 18.16 -10.41 -8.40
N LYS A 213 18.36 -11.62 -7.92
CA LYS A 213 19.43 -12.50 -8.41
C LYS A 213 19.26 -12.91 -9.87
N CYS A 214 18.04 -13.24 -10.31
CA CYS A 214 17.78 -13.56 -11.72
C CYS A 214 18.02 -12.35 -12.64
N LEU A 215 17.66 -11.14 -12.23
CA LEU A 215 17.89 -9.92 -13.00
C LEU A 215 19.37 -9.56 -13.08
N GLN A 216 20.14 -9.79 -12.01
CA GLN A 216 21.59 -9.57 -11.99
C GLN A 216 22.39 -10.59 -12.83
N GLN A 217 21.92 -11.83 -12.94
CA GLN A 217 22.57 -12.88 -13.73
C GLN A 217 22.39 -12.74 -15.24
N ASN A 218 21.44 -11.92 -15.70
CA ASN A 218 21.24 -11.65 -17.14
C ASN A 218 22.00 -10.41 -17.66
N GLN A 219 22.88 -9.82 -16.85
CA GLN A 219 23.69 -8.64 -17.24
C GLN A 219 25.14 -9.00 -17.67
N ASP A 220 25.54 -10.27 -17.59
CA ASP A 220 26.80 -10.82 -18.13
C ASP A 220 26.52 -11.50 -19.48
#